data_cd73d48dfc3c49fbf1134f459c72a849
#
_entry.id   cd73d48dfc3c49fbf1134f459c72a849
#
_cell.length_a   1.000
_cell.length_b   1.000
_cell.length_c   1.000
_cell.angle_alpha   90.00
_cell.angle_beta   90.00
_cell.angle_gamma   90.00
#
_symmetry.space_group_name_H-M   'P 1'
#
loop_
_entity.id
_entity.type
_entity.pdbx_description
1 polymer ?
#
loop_
_entity_poly.entity_id
_entity_poly.type
_entity_poly.pdbx_seq_one_letter_code
_entity_poly.pdbx_strand_id
1 'polypeptide(L)'
;MSDSNHSDEPSQLALDAIADAEPYPYWLESAEIPESNPTLVRDEHCDLCIVGGGYTGLWTAVIAKERDPSRDIVLIDKGEVGGAASGRNGGFMEASLTHGVGNGMDRHADEIDVLEELGLSNLDEIEA
;
A
#
# COMPACT_ATOMS: atom_id res chain seq x y z
N MET A 1 31.73 21.98 -17.85
CA MET A 1 31.63 21.52 -16.47
C MET A 1 30.89 22.61 -15.72
N SER A 2 29.57 22.48 -15.62
CA SER A 2 28.74 23.38 -14.81
C SER A 2 28.31 22.58 -13.60
N ASP A 3 28.93 22.85 -12.46
CA ASP A 3 28.48 22.39 -11.16
C ASP A 3 27.09 22.99 -10.90
N SER A 4 26.05 22.20 -11.14
CA SER A 4 24.72 22.50 -10.61
C SER A 4 24.75 22.17 -9.11
N ASN A 5 25.12 23.15 -8.31
CA ASN A 5 24.92 23.11 -6.87
C ASN A 5 23.41 23.22 -6.63
N HIS A 6 22.70 22.08 -6.73
CA HIS A 6 21.34 21.98 -6.24
C HIS A 6 21.46 21.95 -4.72
N SER A 7 21.09 23.06 -4.07
CA SER A 7 20.88 23.04 -2.62
C SER A 7 19.75 22.04 -2.34
N ASP A 8 20.03 20.98 -1.58
CA ASP A 8 19.04 19.98 -1.15
C ASP A 8 17.97 20.58 -0.19
N GLU A 9 18.07 21.85 0.12
CA GLU A 9 17.14 22.54 1.00
C GLU A 9 15.93 23.04 0.18
N PRO A 10 14.69 22.71 0.61
CA PRO A 10 13.49 23.19 -0.05
C PRO A 10 13.40 24.73 0.02
N SER A 11 12.87 25.36 -1.02
CA SER A 11 12.63 26.81 -1.02
C SER A 11 11.58 27.20 0.04
N GLN A 12 11.64 28.44 0.55
CA GLN A 12 10.64 28.95 1.49
C GLN A 12 9.22 28.84 0.92
N LEU A 13 9.04 29.09 -0.37
CA LEU A 13 7.75 28.93 -1.05
C LEU A 13 7.24 27.48 -0.99
N ALA A 14 8.12 26.49 -1.12
CA ALA A 14 7.74 25.09 -1.00
C ALA A 14 7.35 24.72 0.45
N LEU A 15 8.05 25.27 1.44
CA LEU A 15 7.73 25.09 2.84
C LEU A 15 6.38 25.75 3.21
N ASP A 16 6.15 26.96 2.72
CA ASP A 16 4.90 27.70 2.97
C ASP A 16 3.70 26.99 2.32
N ALA A 17 3.89 26.34 1.15
CA ALA A 17 2.83 25.61 0.46
C ALA A 17 2.31 24.36 1.20
N ILE A 18 3.08 23.85 2.14
CA ILE A 18 2.70 22.67 2.94
C ILE A 18 2.62 22.98 4.45
N ALA A 19 2.69 24.27 4.83
CA ALA A 19 2.78 24.67 6.23
C ALA A 19 1.54 24.28 7.07
N ASP A 20 0.40 24.15 6.43
CA ASP A 20 -0.89 23.74 7.01
C ASP A 20 -1.26 22.28 6.68
N ALA A 21 -0.37 21.55 6.00
CA ALA A 21 -0.64 20.16 5.66
C ALA A 21 -0.52 19.24 6.89
N GLU A 22 -1.56 18.52 7.18
CA GLU A 22 -1.54 17.48 8.21
C GLU A 22 -1.04 16.16 7.62
N PRO A 23 -0.05 15.49 8.23
CA PRO A 23 0.51 14.24 7.72
C PRO A 23 -0.38 13.03 8.02
N TYR A 24 -1.70 13.18 7.82
CA TYR A 24 -2.69 12.13 8.02
C TYR A 24 -3.22 11.61 6.68
N PRO A 25 -3.49 10.29 6.53
CA PRO A 25 -4.02 9.75 5.28
C PRO A 25 -5.46 10.21 5.04
N TYR A 26 -5.72 10.83 3.87
CA TYR A 26 -7.04 11.32 3.49
C TYR A 26 -8.15 10.25 3.62
N TRP A 27 -7.87 9.02 3.22
CA TRP A 27 -8.84 7.93 3.25
C TRP A 27 -9.22 7.49 4.67
N LEU A 28 -8.35 7.72 5.64
CA LEU A 28 -8.61 7.41 7.03
C LEU A 28 -9.36 8.54 7.75
N GLU A 29 -9.33 9.77 7.23
CA GLU A 29 -10.01 10.91 7.83
C GLU A 29 -11.54 10.82 7.70
N SER A 30 -12.04 10.31 6.58
CA SER A 30 -13.47 10.25 6.25
C SER A 30 -14.13 8.89 6.50
N ALA A 31 -13.36 7.86 6.84
CA ALA A 31 -13.87 6.52 7.05
C ALA A 31 -14.39 6.33 8.49
N GLU A 32 -15.47 5.58 8.65
CA GLU A 32 -15.82 4.98 9.95
C GLU A 32 -14.81 3.86 10.25
N ILE A 33 -13.65 4.26 10.78
CA ILE A 33 -12.59 3.30 11.11
C ILE A 33 -12.95 2.63 12.44
N PRO A 34 -12.97 1.30 12.49
CA PRO A 34 -13.14 0.59 13.75
C PRO A 34 -12.06 1.02 14.75
N GLU A 35 -12.40 1.08 16.03
CA GLU A 35 -11.40 1.33 17.07
C GLU A 35 -10.21 0.37 16.89
N SER A 36 -9.01 0.93 16.97
CA SER A 36 -7.79 0.14 16.89
C SER A 36 -7.75 -0.92 17.99
N ASN A 37 -7.32 -2.12 17.65
CA ASN A 37 -7.05 -3.13 18.66
C ASN A 37 -5.98 -2.63 19.65
N PRO A 38 -6.03 -3.06 20.92
CA PRO A 38 -5.04 -2.66 21.91
C PRO A 38 -3.63 -3.09 21.50
N THR A 39 -2.63 -2.35 21.97
CA THR A 39 -1.23 -2.69 21.76
C THR A 39 -0.91 -4.08 22.29
N LEU A 40 -0.18 -4.86 21.52
CA LEU A 40 0.34 -6.15 21.97
C LEU A 40 1.34 -5.94 23.11
N VAL A 41 0.99 -6.42 24.31
CA VAL A 41 1.78 -6.21 25.54
C VAL A 41 2.42 -7.49 26.10
N ARG A 42 2.20 -8.61 25.45
CA ARG A 42 2.70 -9.92 25.89
C ARG A 42 3.02 -10.80 24.67
N ASP A 43 3.75 -11.89 24.94
CA ASP A 43 3.98 -12.91 23.92
C ASP A 43 2.66 -13.63 23.58
N GLU A 44 2.39 -13.75 22.29
CA GLU A 44 1.24 -14.47 21.74
C GLU A 44 1.73 -15.56 20.78
N HIS A 45 0.91 -16.59 20.61
CA HIS A 45 1.15 -17.66 19.66
C HIS A 45 0.06 -17.65 18.59
N CYS A 46 0.44 -17.85 17.36
CA CYS A 46 -0.48 -17.97 16.23
C CYS A 46 0.11 -18.88 15.16
N ASP A 47 -0.72 -19.32 14.21
CA ASP A 47 -0.27 -20.12 13.06
C ASP A 47 0.41 -19.27 12.00
N LEU A 48 -0.01 -18.00 11.88
CA LEU A 48 0.55 -17.03 10.94
C LEU A 48 0.60 -15.64 11.56
N CYS A 49 1.80 -15.10 11.70
CA CYS A 49 2.00 -13.71 12.10
C CYS A 49 2.34 -12.87 10.87
N ILE A 50 1.56 -11.80 10.64
CA ILE A 50 1.75 -10.85 9.55
C ILE A 50 2.21 -9.53 10.15
N VAL A 51 3.34 -9.01 9.68
CA VAL A 51 3.91 -7.74 10.13
C VAL A 51 3.67 -6.67 9.08
N GLY A 52 2.84 -5.71 9.41
CA GLY A 52 2.45 -4.58 8.57
C GLY A 52 1.02 -4.68 8.06
N GLY A 53 0.20 -3.68 8.40
CA GLY A 53 -1.21 -3.52 8.03
C GLY A 53 -1.42 -2.71 6.75
N GLY A 54 -0.52 -2.81 5.77
CA GLY A 54 -0.74 -2.29 4.43
C GLY A 54 -1.46 -3.29 3.52
N TYR A 55 -1.67 -2.96 2.24
CA TYR A 55 -2.38 -3.83 1.28
C TYR A 55 -1.85 -5.26 1.28
N THR A 56 -0.54 -5.46 1.19
CA THR A 56 0.05 -6.80 1.16
C THR A 56 -0.30 -7.62 2.40
N GLY A 57 -0.20 -7.01 3.59
CA GLY A 57 -0.53 -7.70 4.84
C GLY A 57 -2.01 -8.03 4.96
N LEU A 58 -2.88 -7.09 4.61
CA LEU A 58 -4.34 -7.27 4.66
C LEU A 58 -4.80 -8.35 3.66
N TRP A 59 -4.37 -8.30 2.40
CA TRP A 59 -4.69 -9.34 1.42
C TRP A 59 -4.12 -10.71 1.82
N THR A 60 -2.92 -10.74 2.39
CA THR A 60 -2.37 -12.00 2.92
C THR A 60 -3.25 -12.59 4.01
N ALA A 61 -3.75 -11.75 4.92
CA ALA A 61 -4.64 -12.19 5.99
C ALA A 61 -5.98 -12.72 5.44
N VAL A 62 -6.61 -11.98 4.52
CA VAL A 62 -7.89 -12.35 3.89
C VAL A 62 -7.74 -13.69 3.17
N ILE A 63 -6.81 -13.80 2.23
CA ILE A 63 -6.60 -15.02 1.43
C ILE A 63 -6.22 -16.21 2.33
N ALA A 64 -5.42 -16.00 3.37
CA ALA A 64 -5.07 -17.09 4.30
C ALA A 64 -6.28 -17.58 5.09
N LYS A 65 -7.20 -16.69 5.48
CA LYS A 65 -8.46 -17.03 6.15
C LYS A 65 -9.46 -17.73 5.21
N GLU A 66 -9.54 -17.29 3.96
CA GLU A 66 -10.39 -17.95 2.95
C GLU A 66 -9.95 -19.38 2.66
N ARG A 67 -8.62 -19.59 2.58
CA ARG A 67 -8.05 -20.94 2.35
C ARG A 67 -8.16 -21.86 3.54
N ASP A 68 -8.10 -21.32 4.73
CA ASP A 68 -8.21 -22.07 5.99
C ASP A 68 -8.83 -21.18 7.07
N PRO A 69 -10.18 -21.21 7.20
CA PRO A 69 -10.89 -20.42 8.22
C PRO A 69 -10.51 -20.75 9.66
N SER A 70 -9.97 -21.95 9.91
CA SER A 70 -9.54 -22.38 11.24
C SER A 70 -8.19 -21.82 11.67
N ARG A 71 -7.36 -21.36 10.71
CA ARG A 71 -6.02 -20.85 10.98
C ARG A 71 -6.06 -19.63 11.90
N ASP A 72 -5.26 -19.66 12.95
CA ASP A 72 -5.08 -18.52 13.84
C ASP A 72 -4.10 -17.51 13.19
N ILE A 73 -4.61 -16.32 12.87
CA ILE A 73 -3.84 -15.29 12.17
C ILE A 73 -3.79 -14.03 13.02
N VAL A 74 -2.58 -13.55 13.29
CA VAL A 74 -2.34 -12.28 13.96
C VAL A 74 -1.65 -11.33 12.98
N LEU A 75 -2.27 -10.17 12.75
CA LEU A 75 -1.65 -9.06 12.02
C LEU A 75 -1.26 -7.99 13.03
N ILE A 76 -0.01 -7.58 13.00
CA ILE A 76 0.53 -6.51 13.84
C ILE A 76 1.04 -5.37 12.98
N ASP A 77 0.80 -4.13 13.43
CA ASP A 77 1.36 -2.94 12.83
C ASP A 77 2.01 -2.06 13.91
N LYS A 78 3.01 -1.30 13.54
CA LYS A 78 3.69 -0.35 14.41
C LYS A 78 2.80 0.86 14.74
N GLY A 79 1.85 1.19 13.85
CA GLY A 79 0.93 2.30 13.96
C GLY A 79 -0.49 1.88 13.60
N GLU A 80 -1.19 2.71 12.87
CA GLU A 80 -2.54 2.41 12.37
C GLU A 80 -2.49 1.57 11.10
N VAL A 81 -3.41 0.62 10.98
CA VAL A 81 -3.61 -0.15 9.76
C VAL A 81 -3.94 0.81 8.61
N GLY A 82 -3.24 0.70 7.49
CA GLY A 82 -3.38 1.62 6.37
C GLY A 82 -2.71 3.00 6.55
N GLY A 83 -2.15 3.30 7.71
CA GLY A 83 -1.58 4.62 8.03
C GLY A 83 -0.32 5.02 7.25
N ALA A 84 0.32 4.07 6.55
CA ALA A 84 1.48 4.31 5.69
C ALA A 84 1.08 4.49 4.22
N ALA A 85 1.91 4.04 3.28
CA ALA A 85 1.74 4.23 1.83
C ALA A 85 0.39 3.74 1.30
N SER A 86 -0.16 2.67 1.87
CA SER A 86 -1.45 2.10 1.44
C SER A 86 -2.63 3.04 1.65
N GLY A 87 -2.62 3.89 2.66
CA GLY A 87 -3.65 4.91 2.88
C GLY A 87 -3.32 6.29 2.28
N ARG A 88 -2.18 6.44 1.62
CA ARG A 88 -1.69 7.72 1.08
C ARG A 88 -1.62 7.75 -0.45
N ASN A 89 -2.16 6.74 -1.12
CA ASN A 89 -2.22 6.70 -2.57
C ASN A 89 -3.41 7.51 -3.11
N GLY A 90 -3.48 7.71 -4.42
CA GLY A 90 -4.56 8.45 -5.07
C GLY A 90 -5.89 7.68 -5.19
N GLY A 91 -5.97 6.44 -4.72
CA GLY A 91 -7.18 5.61 -4.77
C GLY A 91 -7.51 5.04 -6.16
N PHE A 92 -6.56 5.06 -7.08
CA PHE A 92 -6.74 4.46 -8.40
C PHE A 92 -6.47 2.95 -8.35
N MET A 93 -7.40 2.18 -8.89
CA MET A 93 -7.24 0.76 -9.19
C MET A 93 -7.13 0.59 -10.70
N GLU A 94 -6.05 0.00 -11.16
CA GLU A 94 -5.75 -0.15 -12.58
C GLU A 94 -5.15 -1.53 -12.86
N ALA A 95 -5.49 -2.10 -14.02
CA ALA A 95 -4.99 -3.42 -14.43
C ALA A 95 -3.48 -3.45 -14.76
N SER A 96 -2.83 -2.28 -14.89
CA SER A 96 -1.42 -2.21 -15.29
C SER A 96 -0.46 -2.65 -14.19
N LEU A 97 0.24 -3.76 -14.39
CA LEU A 97 1.33 -4.22 -13.52
C LEU A 97 2.65 -3.47 -13.72
N THR A 98 2.75 -2.64 -14.76
CA THR A 98 4.00 -1.97 -15.17
C THR A 98 3.95 -0.46 -15.07
N HIS A 99 2.94 0.11 -14.43
CA HIS A 99 2.67 1.56 -14.41
C HIS A 99 2.47 2.17 -15.81
N GLY A 100 1.69 1.49 -16.64
CA GLY A 100 1.34 1.88 -18.00
C GLY A 100 2.08 1.10 -19.08
N VAL A 101 1.40 0.95 -20.24
CA VAL A 101 1.88 0.15 -21.39
C VAL A 101 3.24 0.63 -21.90
N GLY A 102 3.48 1.95 -21.94
CA GLY A 102 4.77 2.51 -22.40
C GLY A 102 5.95 2.00 -21.57
N ASN A 103 5.83 2.05 -20.25
CA ASN A 103 6.88 1.53 -19.36
C ASN A 103 7.01 0.00 -19.43
N GLY A 104 5.91 -0.70 -19.68
CA GLY A 104 5.91 -2.15 -19.93
C GLY A 104 6.67 -2.51 -21.20
N MET A 105 6.37 -1.82 -22.30
CA MET A 105 7.06 -2.01 -23.59
C MET A 105 8.55 -1.71 -23.52
N ASP A 106 8.95 -0.68 -22.77
CA ASP A 106 10.35 -0.31 -22.65
C ASP A 106 11.20 -1.32 -21.86
N ARG A 107 10.57 -2.06 -20.93
CA ARG A 107 11.27 -2.94 -20.00
C ARG A 107 10.98 -4.42 -20.19
N HIS A 108 9.81 -4.76 -20.68
CA HIS A 108 9.25 -6.11 -20.73
C HIS A 108 8.50 -6.35 -22.05
N ALA A 109 9.01 -5.85 -23.19
CA ALA A 109 8.35 -5.93 -24.49
C ALA A 109 7.91 -7.35 -24.88
N ASP A 110 8.74 -8.34 -24.57
CA ASP A 110 8.47 -9.75 -24.92
C ASP A 110 7.43 -10.42 -23.99
N GLU A 111 7.10 -9.78 -22.86
CA GLU A 111 6.19 -10.29 -21.85
C GLU A 111 4.93 -9.41 -21.67
N ILE A 112 4.79 -8.34 -22.44
CA ILE A 112 3.75 -7.33 -22.21
C ILE A 112 2.35 -7.91 -22.30
N ASP A 113 2.08 -8.79 -23.24
CA ASP A 113 0.76 -9.42 -23.42
C ASP A 113 0.38 -10.26 -22.18
N VAL A 114 1.36 -10.99 -21.61
CA VAL A 114 1.15 -11.78 -20.39
C VAL A 114 0.95 -10.88 -19.18
N LEU A 115 1.69 -9.79 -19.08
CA LEU A 115 1.56 -8.83 -17.98
C LEU A 115 0.20 -8.10 -18.02
N GLU A 116 -0.30 -7.76 -19.20
CA GLU A 116 -1.63 -7.19 -19.36
C GLU A 116 -2.73 -8.18 -18.97
N GLU A 117 -2.64 -9.44 -19.41
CA GLU A 117 -3.61 -10.48 -19.05
C GLU A 117 -3.62 -10.73 -17.53
N LEU A 118 -2.45 -10.81 -16.90
CA LEU A 118 -2.32 -10.95 -15.45
C LEU A 118 -2.88 -9.73 -14.69
N GLY A 119 -2.67 -8.52 -15.22
CA GLY A 119 -3.20 -7.30 -14.64
C GLY A 119 -4.73 -7.27 -14.66
N LEU A 120 -5.35 -7.62 -15.78
CA LEU A 120 -6.80 -7.72 -15.92
C LEU A 120 -7.38 -8.80 -15.00
N SER A 121 -6.78 -9.99 -14.99
CA SER A 121 -7.19 -11.08 -14.09
C SER A 121 -7.12 -10.68 -12.61
N ASN A 122 -6.05 -9.97 -12.22
CA ASN A 122 -5.90 -9.47 -10.86
C ASN A 122 -6.98 -8.44 -10.50
N LEU A 123 -7.36 -7.57 -11.43
CA LEU A 123 -8.43 -6.59 -11.21
C LEU A 123 -9.79 -7.29 -11.02
N ASP A 124 -10.11 -8.27 -11.87
CA ASP A 124 -11.32 -9.07 -11.76
C ASP A 124 -11.40 -9.83 -10.42
N GLU A 125 -10.28 -10.37 -9.94
CA GLU A 125 -10.20 -11.07 -8.65
C GLU A 125 -10.39 -10.12 -7.45
N ILE A 126 -10.00 -8.85 -7.58
CA ILE A 126 -10.21 -7.84 -6.53
C ILE A 126 -11.69 -7.41 -6.46
N GLU A 127 -12.40 -7.42 -7.60
CA GLU A 127 -13.81 -7.03 -7.68
C GLU A 127 -14.78 -8.15 -7.23
N ALA A 128 -14.34 -9.41 -7.18
CA ALA A 128 -15.16 -10.57 -6.87
C ALA A 128 -15.46 -10.75 -5.38
#